data_e86f1225871b303a96bef4ecc05df6cb
#
_entry.id   e86f1225871b303a96bef4ecc05df6cb
#
_cell.length_a   1.000
_cell.length_b   1.000
_cell.length_c   1.000
_cell.angle_alpha   90.00
_cell.angle_beta   90.00
_cell.angle_gamma   90.00
#
_symmetry.space_group_name_H-M   'P 1'
#
loop_
_entity.id
_entity.type
_entity.pdbx_description
1 polymer ?
#
loop_
_entity_poly.entity_id
_entity_poly.type
_entity_poly.pdbx_seq_one_letter_code
_entity_poly.pdbx_strand_id
1 'polypeptide(L)'
;MKSKLLQSRVAKNAGWLIGAKVAQMLINLAVSILVTRFLGPSNFGLINYGTAYTAFFLSLCTLGLNSILVKEFVDCRWEQGTVLGTALVLRAISSALSAVMILCIVSIVDRDDPTAIAVTALCSLGLLFNIFDVFNYWFQSRLESKVTALAALCAYVVTAVYKVALYVMGKSVTWFAFATSVDYIVLAVLLLACYRRHGGTRLRFSWACGRDLLKRSYHFILPGMMVAIYGYVDKFMLKHMINDAEIGYYSTAVSVCSMWSFVLSAIIDS
;
A
#
# COMPACT_ATOMS: atom_id res chain seq x y z
N MET A 1 -24.29 -28.58 -9.17
CA MET A 1 -22.86 -28.81 -9.48
C MET A 1 -22.05 -27.52 -9.65
N LYS A 2 -22.55 -26.49 -10.37
CA LYS A 2 -21.87 -25.18 -10.53
C LYS A 2 -21.61 -24.44 -9.21
N SER A 3 -22.52 -24.49 -8.22
CA SER A 3 -22.31 -23.79 -6.92
C SER A 3 -21.18 -24.37 -6.08
N LYS A 4 -21.02 -25.70 -6.03
CA LYS A 4 -19.89 -26.35 -5.32
C LYS A 4 -18.53 -26.06 -5.96
N LEU A 5 -18.47 -25.94 -7.30
CA LEU A 5 -17.24 -25.56 -8.02
C LEU A 5 -16.87 -24.10 -7.78
N LEU A 6 -17.86 -23.21 -7.69
CA LEU A 6 -17.63 -21.80 -7.36
C LEU A 6 -17.13 -21.64 -5.92
N GLN A 7 -17.78 -22.31 -4.96
CA GLN A 7 -17.35 -22.31 -3.56
C GLN A 7 -15.92 -22.86 -3.39
N SER A 8 -15.57 -23.94 -4.10
CA SER A 8 -14.21 -24.49 -4.08
C SER A 8 -13.18 -23.52 -4.64
N ARG A 9 -13.49 -22.76 -5.71
CA ARG A 9 -12.59 -21.74 -6.28
C ARG A 9 -12.42 -20.54 -5.35
N VAL A 10 -13.52 -20.07 -4.74
CA VAL A 10 -13.49 -18.97 -3.76
C VAL A 10 -12.66 -19.36 -2.54
N ALA A 11 -12.90 -20.53 -1.96
CA ALA A 11 -12.13 -21.03 -0.81
C ALA A 11 -10.64 -21.20 -1.14
N LYS A 12 -10.30 -21.72 -2.32
CA LYS A 12 -8.91 -21.85 -2.76
C LYS A 12 -8.23 -20.50 -2.96
N ASN A 13 -8.97 -19.52 -3.49
CA ASN A 13 -8.47 -18.16 -3.69
C ASN A 13 -8.22 -17.43 -2.35
N ALA A 14 -9.17 -17.56 -1.41
CA ALA A 14 -9.02 -17.05 -0.05
C ALA A 14 -7.83 -17.69 0.67
N GLY A 15 -7.64 -19.00 0.53
CA GLY A 15 -6.49 -19.72 1.11
C GLY A 15 -5.14 -19.18 0.62
N TRP A 16 -5.02 -18.84 -0.68
CA TRP A 16 -3.80 -18.23 -1.22
C TRP A 16 -3.55 -16.83 -0.65
N LEU A 17 -4.59 -16.02 -0.52
CA LEU A 17 -4.48 -14.67 0.06
C LEU A 17 -4.05 -14.72 1.53
N ILE A 18 -4.67 -15.61 2.31
CA ILE A 18 -4.34 -15.80 3.72
C ILE A 18 -2.89 -16.32 3.85
N GLY A 19 -2.51 -17.35 3.10
CA GLY A 19 -1.17 -17.91 3.14
C GLY A 19 -0.09 -16.89 2.77
N ALA A 20 -0.31 -16.08 1.73
CA ALA A 20 0.60 -15.02 1.34
C ALA A 20 0.72 -13.95 2.42
N LYS A 21 -0.39 -13.52 3.04
CA LYS A 21 -0.38 -12.55 4.15
C LYS A 21 0.37 -13.07 5.39
N VAL A 22 0.18 -14.34 5.76
CA VAL A 22 0.92 -14.96 6.88
C VAL A 22 2.41 -14.98 6.58
N ALA A 23 2.81 -15.40 5.38
CA ALA A 23 4.22 -15.40 4.99
C ALA A 23 4.82 -13.99 5.01
N GLN A 24 4.14 -12.98 4.46
CA GLN A 24 4.56 -11.58 4.53
C GLN A 24 4.71 -11.08 5.97
N MET A 25 3.80 -11.46 6.86
CA MET A 25 3.82 -11.06 8.26
C MET A 25 5.04 -11.64 9.01
N LEU A 26 5.35 -12.91 8.78
CA LEU A 26 6.53 -13.56 9.38
C LEU A 26 7.84 -12.93 8.87
N ILE A 27 7.94 -12.69 7.57
CA ILE A 27 9.09 -12.01 6.96
C ILE A 27 9.21 -10.59 7.53
N ASN A 28 8.07 -9.85 7.63
CA ASN A 28 8.05 -8.50 8.18
C ASN A 28 8.58 -8.44 9.60
N LEU A 29 8.14 -9.37 10.46
CA LEU A 29 8.62 -9.42 11.84
C LEU A 29 10.14 -9.61 11.88
N ALA A 30 10.66 -10.60 11.16
CA ALA A 30 12.08 -10.90 11.14
C ALA A 30 12.91 -9.70 10.64
N VAL A 31 12.50 -9.10 9.51
CA VAL A 31 13.18 -7.95 8.91
C VAL A 31 13.04 -6.70 9.78
N SER A 32 11.86 -6.46 10.38
CA SER A 32 11.62 -5.31 11.25
C SER A 32 12.52 -5.35 12.50
N ILE A 33 12.65 -6.50 13.15
CA ILE A 33 13.54 -6.68 14.30
C ILE A 33 15.01 -6.38 13.91
N LEU A 34 15.44 -6.88 12.77
CA LEU A 34 16.79 -6.67 12.26
C LEU A 34 17.04 -5.18 11.95
N VAL A 35 16.12 -4.53 11.24
CA VAL A 35 16.20 -3.13 10.87
C VAL A 35 16.16 -2.21 12.10
N THR A 36 15.27 -2.49 13.06
CA THR A 36 15.15 -1.70 14.29
C THR A 36 16.42 -1.78 15.13
N ARG A 37 17.03 -2.97 15.25
CA ARG A 37 18.29 -3.15 15.98
C ARG A 37 19.47 -2.40 15.32
N PHE A 38 19.48 -2.37 13.99
CA PHE A 38 20.56 -1.70 13.23
C PHE A 38 20.44 -0.19 13.23
N LEU A 39 19.27 0.33 12.90
CA LEU A 39 19.02 1.77 12.78
C LEU A 39 18.90 2.48 14.13
N GLY A 40 18.56 1.74 15.17
CA GLY A 40 18.16 2.29 16.46
C GLY A 40 16.73 2.86 16.44
N PRO A 41 16.18 3.16 17.63
CA PRO A 41 14.78 3.57 17.75
C PRO A 41 14.48 4.89 17.04
N SER A 42 15.35 5.87 17.07
CA SER A 42 15.13 7.19 16.47
C SER A 42 15.01 7.11 14.94
N ASN A 43 15.95 6.47 14.26
CA ASN A 43 15.90 6.35 12.80
C ASN A 43 14.76 5.45 12.34
N PHE A 44 14.44 4.39 13.08
CA PHE A 44 13.28 3.56 12.82
C PHE A 44 11.97 4.33 13.04
N GLY A 45 11.93 5.20 14.05
CA GLY A 45 10.84 6.15 14.29
C GLY A 45 10.61 7.07 13.10
N LEU A 46 11.67 7.67 12.56
CA LEU A 46 11.60 8.54 11.37
C LEU A 46 10.99 7.82 10.15
N ILE A 47 11.38 6.56 9.90
CA ILE A 47 10.76 5.77 8.80
C ILE A 47 9.26 5.55 9.07
N ASN A 48 8.89 5.22 10.31
CA ASN A 48 7.49 5.03 10.68
C ASN A 48 6.68 6.33 10.60
N TYR A 49 7.27 7.46 10.89
CA TYR A 49 6.70 8.78 10.69
C TYR A 49 6.45 9.07 9.20
N GLY A 50 7.45 8.88 8.34
CA GLY A 50 7.30 9.03 6.90
C GLY A 50 6.26 8.09 6.29
N THR A 51 6.20 6.84 6.77
CA THR A 51 5.15 5.89 6.33
C THR A 51 3.75 6.27 6.84
N ALA A 52 3.62 6.95 7.98
CA ALA A 52 2.35 7.46 8.47
C ALA A 52 1.76 8.52 7.53
N TYR A 53 2.59 9.46 7.01
CA TYR A 53 2.15 10.38 5.95
C TYR A 53 1.68 9.64 4.70
N THR A 54 2.47 8.67 4.25
CA THR A 54 2.13 7.87 3.08
C THR A 54 0.78 7.16 3.26
N ALA A 55 0.55 6.55 4.42
CA ALA A 55 -0.68 5.84 4.73
C ALA A 55 -1.90 6.77 4.84
N PHE A 56 -1.73 7.95 5.43
CA PHE A 56 -2.78 8.97 5.50
C PHE A 56 -3.22 9.42 4.09
N PHE A 57 -2.25 9.77 3.25
CA PHE A 57 -2.53 10.24 1.90
C PHE A 57 -2.92 9.12 0.93
N LEU A 58 -2.68 7.85 1.26
CA LEU A 58 -3.08 6.71 0.43
C LEU A 58 -4.59 6.68 0.18
N SER A 59 -5.41 7.03 1.18
CA SER A 59 -6.87 7.15 1.01
C SER A 59 -7.25 8.19 -0.03
N LEU A 60 -6.54 9.31 -0.07
CA LEU A 60 -6.73 10.36 -1.07
C LEU A 60 -6.23 9.91 -2.45
N CYS A 61 -5.06 9.25 -2.53
CA CYS A 61 -4.50 8.71 -3.78
C CYS A 61 -5.45 7.72 -4.45
N THR A 62 -6.10 6.87 -3.67
CA THR A 62 -7.01 5.85 -4.20
C THR A 62 -8.37 6.40 -4.59
N LEU A 63 -8.73 7.65 -4.19
CA LEU A 63 -10.01 8.31 -4.48
C LEU A 63 -11.24 7.46 -4.09
N GLY A 64 -11.09 6.53 -3.12
CA GLY A 64 -12.14 5.58 -2.76
C GLY A 64 -12.50 4.57 -3.87
N LEU A 65 -11.76 4.56 -4.98
CA LEU A 65 -12.03 3.68 -6.13
C LEU A 65 -11.92 2.20 -5.78
N ASN A 66 -11.12 1.84 -4.77
CA ASN A 66 -10.95 0.46 -4.31
C ASN A 66 -12.28 -0.25 -4.05
N SER A 67 -13.23 0.47 -3.44
CA SER A 67 -14.53 -0.07 -3.04
C SER A 67 -15.48 -0.36 -4.21
N ILE A 68 -15.25 0.29 -5.37
CA ILE A 68 -16.17 0.19 -6.51
C ILE A 68 -15.59 -0.51 -7.73
N LEU A 69 -14.25 -0.52 -7.90
CA LEU A 69 -13.61 -1.06 -9.10
C LEU A 69 -13.93 -2.52 -9.36
N VAL A 70 -13.90 -3.38 -8.32
CA VAL A 70 -14.24 -4.81 -8.48
C VAL A 70 -15.67 -4.97 -9.00
N LYS A 71 -16.61 -4.20 -8.43
CA LYS A 71 -18.01 -4.23 -8.86
C LYS A 71 -18.16 -3.73 -10.30
N GLU A 72 -17.47 -2.65 -10.66
CA GLU A 72 -17.54 -2.08 -12.01
C GLU A 72 -17.01 -3.05 -13.07
N PHE A 73 -15.94 -3.81 -12.75
CA PHE A 73 -15.43 -4.87 -13.64
C PHE A 73 -16.37 -6.06 -13.78
N VAL A 74 -17.18 -6.37 -12.75
CA VAL A 74 -18.18 -7.46 -12.78
C VAL A 74 -19.45 -7.01 -13.50
N ASP A 75 -19.93 -5.79 -13.21
CA ASP A 75 -21.16 -5.23 -13.79
C ASP A 75 -21.01 -4.89 -15.28
N CYS A 76 -19.77 -4.78 -15.80
CA CYS A 76 -19.42 -4.50 -17.21
C CYS A 76 -20.18 -3.33 -17.83
N ARG A 77 -20.43 -2.25 -17.08
CA ARG A 77 -21.13 -1.06 -17.60
C ARG A 77 -20.30 -0.30 -18.64
N TRP A 78 -18.98 -0.35 -18.46
CA TRP A 78 -17.99 0.22 -19.35
C TRP A 78 -17.05 -0.89 -19.83
N GLU A 79 -16.43 -0.71 -20.99
CA GLU A 79 -15.36 -1.61 -21.45
C GLU A 79 -14.25 -1.66 -20.39
N GLN A 80 -13.79 -2.85 -20.00
CA GLN A 80 -12.79 -3.04 -18.94
C GLN A 80 -11.52 -2.21 -19.18
N GLY A 81 -11.07 -2.09 -20.44
CA GLY A 81 -9.91 -1.27 -20.80
C GLY A 81 -10.14 0.23 -20.57
N THR A 82 -11.39 0.70 -20.71
CA THR A 82 -11.76 2.09 -20.45
C THR A 82 -11.80 2.35 -18.93
N VAL A 83 -12.36 1.43 -18.14
CA VAL A 83 -12.36 1.56 -16.66
C VAL A 83 -10.94 1.60 -16.12
N LEU A 84 -10.09 0.64 -16.56
CA LEU A 84 -8.68 0.57 -16.14
C LEU A 84 -7.90 1.82 -16.52
N GLY A 85 -7.95 2.22 -17.80
CA GLY A 85 -7.20 3.39 -18.27
C GLY A 85 -7.64 4.67 -17.58
N THR A 86 -8.96 4.84 -17.35
CA THR A 86 -9.51 6.00 -16.65
C THR A 86 -9.11 6.00 -15.18
N ALA A 87 -9.20 4.85 -14.49
CA ALA A 87 -8.79 4.73 -13.09
C ALA A 87 -7.28 4.99 -12.89
N LEU A 88 -6.42 4.51 -13.81
CA LEU A 88 -4.99 4.80 -13.80
C LEU A 88 -4.71 6.31 -13.92
N VAL A 89 -5.35 7.02 -14.83
CA VAL A 89 -5.17 8.47 -15.02
C VAL A 89 -5.64 9.23 -13.78
N LEU A 90 -6.83 8.92 -13.25
CA LEU A 90 -7.35 9.57 -12.05
C LEU A 90 -6.43 9.37 -10.84
N ARG A 91 -5.94 8.14 -10.62
CA ARG A 91 -4.98 7.85 -9.56
C ARG A 91 -3.63 8.51 -9.79
N ALA A 92 -3.17 8.63 -11.03
CA ALA A 92 -1.92 9.31 -11.34
C ALA A 92 -1.97 10.78 -10.92
N ILE A 93 -3.06 11.47 -11.27
CA ILE A 93 -3.27 12.87 -10.88
C ILE A 93 -3.37 13.00 -9.35
N SER A 94 -4.17 12.15 -8.72
CA SER A 94 -4.35 12.18 -7.26
C SER A 94 -3.08 11.84 -6.50
N SER A 95 -2.31 10.85 -6.96
CA SER A 95 -1.03 10.47 -6.33
C SER A 95 0.04 11.55 -6.47
N ALA A 96 0.14 12.19 -7.63
CA ALA A 96 1.03 13.33 -7.84
C ALA A 96 0.67 14.50 -6.91
N LEU A 97 -0.62 14.83 -6.84
CA LEU A 97 -1.12 15.88 -5.94
C LEU A 97 -0.83 15.54 -4.47
N SER A 98 -1.08 14.30 -4.06
CA SER A 98 -0.82 13.84 -2.69
C SER A 98 0.66 13.88 -2.35
N ALA A 99 1.55 13.46 -3.26
CA ALA A 99 2.99 13.54 -3.05
C ALA A 99 3.45 14.99 -2.86
N VAL A 100 2.97 15.92 -3.70
CA VAL A 100 3.26 17.36 -3.55
C VAL A 100 2.74 17.90 -2.21
N MET A 101 1.51 17.53 -1.83
CA MET A 101 0.94 17.95 -0.54
C MET A 101 1.76 17.43 0.65
N ILE A 102 2.19 16.17 0.62
CA ILE A 102 3.06 15.61 1.66
C ILE A 102 4.35 16.43 1.77
N LEU A 103 5.02 16.68 0.64
CA LEU A 103 6.26 17.45 0.62
C LEU A 103 6.07 18.87 1.15
N CYS A 104 4.99 19.55 0.75
CA CYS A 104 4.67 20.88 1.26
C CYS A 104 4.44 20.87 2.78
N ILE A 105 3.62 19.91 3.29
CA ILE A 105 3.31 19.83 4.72
C ILE A 105 4.57 19.56 5.53
N VAL A 106 5.35 18.53 5.15
CA VAL A 106 6.57 18.15 5.88
C VAL A 106 7.61 19.28 5.86
N SER A 107 7.78 19.98 4.73
CA SER A 107 8.71 21.12 4.63
C SER A 107 8.30 22.31 5.52
N ILE A 108 7.04 22.43 5.90
CA ILE A 108 6.55 23.48 6.81
C ILE A 108 6.64 23.01 8.27
N VAL A 109 6.21 21.77 8.53
CA VAL A 109 6.07 21.22 9.88
C VAL A 109 7.43 20.82 10.46
N ASP A 110 8.26 20.14 9.67
CA ASP A 110 9.58 19.63 10.08
C ASP A 110 10.74 20.47 9.49
N ARG A 111 10.56 21.79 9.40
CA ARG A 111 11.50 22.70 8.75
C ARG A 111 12.93 22.57 9.26
N ASP A 112 13.09 22.28 10.54
CA ASP A 112 14.39 22.20 11.22
C ASP A 112 15.01 20.80 11.18
N ASP A 113 14.29 19.80 10.59
CA ASP A 113 14.74 18.41 10.48
C ASP A 113 14.83 17.95 9.01
N PRO A 114 15.93 18.26 8.30
CA PRO A 114 16.10 17.88 6.90
C PRO A 114 16.10 16.36 6.68
N THR A 115 16.44 15.58 7.72
CA THR A 115 16.41 14.11 7.65
C THR A 115 14.98 13.60 7.60
N ALA A 116 14.09 14.17 8.42
CA ALA A 116 12.67 13.83 8.38
C ALA A 116 12.03 14.16 7.03
N ILE A 117 12.38 15.33 6.46
CA ILE A 117 11.91 15.73 5.12
C ILE A 117 12.38 14.73 4.07
N ALA A 118 13.68 14.38 4.05
CA ALA A 118 14.26 13.45 3.08
C ALA A 118 13.66 12.04 3.20
N VAL A 119 13.51 11.53 4.42
CA VAL A 119 12.91 10.21 4.70
C VAL A 119 11.46 10.18 4.24
N THR A 120 10.66 11.20 4.58
CA THR A 120 9.25 11.26 4.18
C THR A 120 9.09 11.42 2.67
N ALA A 121 9.93 12.21 2.02
CA ALA A 121 9.97 12.35 0.58
C ALA A 121 10.22 11.00 -0.12
N LEU A 122 11.21 10.24 0.37
CA LEU A 122 11.54 8.92 -0.18
C LEU A 122 10.41 7.90 0.05
N CYS A 123 9.74 7.93 1.20
CA CYS A 123 8.57 7.10 1.45
C CYS A 123 7.39 7.47 0.54
N SER A 124 7.17 8.76 0.27
CA SER A 124 6.05 9.24 -0.56
C SER A 124 6.18 8.89 -2.04
N LEU A 125 7.39 8.63 -2.55
CA LEU A 125 7.60 8.14 -3.91
C LEU A 125 6.82 6.85 -4.20
N GLY A 126 6.62 6.00 -3.20
CA GLY A 126 5.81 4.78 -3.32
C GLY A 126 4.38 5.04 -3.78
N LEU A 127 3.79 6.19 -3.42
CA LEU A 127 2.43 6.55 -3.83
C LEU A 127 2.29 6.67 -5.35
N LEU A 128 3.33 7.13 -6.05
CA LEU A 128 3.33 7.23 -7.51
C LEU A 128 3.27 5.86 -8.19
N PHE A 129 3.77 4.82 -7.53
CA PHE A 129 3.73 3.46 -8.05
C PHE A 129 2.51 2.68 -7.57
N ASN A 130 1.86 3.11 -6.49
CA ASN A 130 0.59 2.54 -6.04
C ASN A 130 -0.55 2.69 -7.06
N ILE A 131 -0.39 3.57 -8.07
CA ILE A 131 -1.32 3.72 -9.20
C ILE A 131 -1.62 2.39 -9.86
N PHE A 132 -0.63 1.51 -9.99
CA PHE A 132 -0.74 0.21 -10.64
C PHE A 132 -1.50 -0.84 -9.83
N ASP A 133 -1.83 -0.56 -8.56
CA ASP A 133 -2.69 -1.44 -7.75
C ASP A 133 -4.10 -1.59 -8.32
N VAL A 134 -4.50 -0.75 -9.29
CA VAL A 134 -5.74 -0.91 -10.06
C VAL A 134 -5.82 -2.30 -10.72
N PHE A 135 -4.69 -2.86 -11.17
CA PHE A 135 -4.65 -4.20 -11.75
C PHE A 135 -5.00 -5.30 -10.75
N ASN A 136 -4.73 -5.10 -9.46
CA ASN A 136 -5.11 -6.03 -8.40
C ASN A 136 -6.63 -6.25 -8.39
N TYR A 137 -7.42 -5.17 -8.49
CA TYR A 137 -8.89 -5.24 -8.53
C TYR A 137 -9.42 -5.92 -9.81
N TRP A 138 -8.71 -5.76 -10.92
CA TRP A 138 -9.03 -6.47 -12.16
C TRP A 138 -8.83 -7.99 -12.02
N PHE A 139 -7.73 -8.45 -11.44
CA PHE A 139 -7.52 -9.87 -11.14
C PHE A 139 -8.52 -10.39 -10.10
N GLN A 140 -8.83 -9.57 -9.09
CA GLN A 140 -9.81 -9.92 -8.05
C GLN A 140 -11.22 -10.14 -8.66
N SER A 141 -11.64 -9.30 -9.60
CA SER A 141 -12.93 -9.45 -10.29
C SER A 141 -13.04 -10.74 -11.09
N ARG A 142 -11.90 -11.32 -11.49
CA ARG A 142 -11.81 -12.61 -12.22
C ARG A 142 -11.58 -13.81 -11.31
N LEU A 143 -11.57 -13.61 -10.00
CA LEU A 143 -11.23 -14.65 -9.01
C LEU A 143 -9.81 -15.24 -9.23
N GLU A 144 -8.89 -14.43 -9.73
CA GLU A 144 -7.47 -14.78 -9.97
C GLU A 144 -6.54 -14.16 -8.90
N SER A 145 -7.02 -14.02 -7.67
CA SER A 145 -6.26 -13.42 -6.55
C SER A 145 -4.98 -14.18 -6.21
N LYS A 146 -4.82 -15.42 -6.69
CA LYS A 146 -3.54 -16.15 -6.61
C LYS A 146 -2.41 -15.37 -7.27
N VAL A 147 -2.65 -14.76 -8.44
CA VAL A 147 -1.65 -14.01 -9.20
C VAL A 147 -1.18 -12.79 -8.40
N THR A 148 -2.15 -12.03 -7.86
CA THR A 148 -1.85 -10.83 -7.07
C THR A 148 -1.20 -11.16 -5.74
N ALA A 149 -1.63 -12.24 -5.07
CA ALA A 149 -1.02 -12.72 -3.83
C ALA A 149 0.45 -13.13 -4.02
N LEU A 150 0.75 -13.86 -5.10
CA LEU A 150 2.13 -14.24 -5.44
C LEU A 150 2.96 -13.03 -5.83
N ALA A 151 2.41 -12.09 -6.62
CA ALA A 151 3.10 -10.86 -6.99
C ALA A 151 3.44 -10.03 -5.74
N ALA A 152 2.50 -9.87 -4.81
CA ALA A 152 2.71 -9.18 -3.55
C ALA A 152 3.76 -9.88 -2.67
N LEU A 153 3.72 -11.21 -2.57
CA LEU A 153 4.72 -11.98 -1.82
C LEU A 153 6.12 -11.83 -2.44
N CYS A 154 6.23 -11.91 -3.78
CA CYS A 154 7.50 -11.72 -4.48
C CYS A 154 8.05 -10.30 -4.26
N ALA A 155 7.22 -9.26 -4.37
CA ALA A 155 7.63 -7.88 -4.12
C ALA A 155 8.17 -7.74 -2.70
N TYR A 156 7.46 -8.32 -1.74
CA TYR A 156 7.85 -8.30 -0.34
C TYR A 156 9.19 -9.01 -0.08
N VAL A 157 9.41 -10.19 -0.67
CA VAL A 157 10.68 -10.93 -0.55
C VAL A 157 11.83 -10.12 -1.16
N VAL A 158 11.64 -9.51 -2.34
CA VAL A 158 12.65 -8.65 -2.97
C VAL A 158 13.00 -7.47 -2.05
N THR A 159 12.01 -6.81 -1.48
CA THR A 159 12.21 -5.70 -0.54
C THR A 159 12.89 -6.16 0.75
N ALA A 160 12.55 -7.35 1.26
CA ALA A 160 13.21 -7.94 2.41
C ALA A 160 14.70 -8.21 2.15
N VAL A 161 15.03 -8.81 1.00
CA VAL A 161 16.41 -9.02 0.55
C VAL A 161 17.16 -7.70 0.40
N TYR A 162 16.51 -6.69 -0.18
CA TYR A 162 17.08 -5.34 -0.31
C TYR A 162 17.41 -4.73 1.07
N LYS A 163 16.49 -4.81 2.05
CA LYS A 163 16.72 -4.33 3.43
C LYS A 163 17.87 -5.08 4.12
N VAL A 164 17.96 -6.39 3.93
CA VAL A 164 19.08 -7.20 4.46
C VAL A 164 20.40 -6.81 3.80
N ALA A 165 20.42 -6.56 2.50
CA ALA A 165 21.61 -6.07 1.81
C ALA A 165 22.05 -4.69 2.33
N LEU A 166 21.12 -3.78 2.58
CA LEU A 166 21.41 -2.46 3.18
C LEU A 166 22.00 -2.60 4.60
N TYR A 167 21.49 -3.55 5.38
CA TYR A 167 22.01 -3.88 6.69
C TYR A 167 23.48 -4.31 6.61
N VAL A 168 23.82 -5.26 5.73
CA VAL A 168 25.19 -5.77 5.54
C VAL A 168 26.12 -4.65 5.04
N MET A 169 25.63 -3.76 4.18
CA MET A 169 26.40 -2.63 3.64
C MET A 169 26.52 -1.44 4.60
N GLY A 170 25.86 -1.45 5.74
CA GLY A 170 25.90 -0.36 6.73
C GLY A 170 25.33 0.96 6.21
N LYS A 171 24.27 0.94 5.38
CA LYS A 171 23.70 2.14 4.77
C LYS A 171 22.86 2.97 5.74
N SER A 172 22.73 4.28 5.43
CA SER A 172 21.96 5.25 6.23
C SER A 172 20.45 5.04 6.17
N VAL A 173 19.71 5.69 7.08
CA VAL A 173 18.25 5.63 7.21
C VAL A 173 17.50 5.97 5.89
N THR A 174 18.04 6.87 5.08
CA THR A 174 17.45 7.29 3.80
C THR A 174 17.31 6.12 2.82
N TRP A 175 18.29 5.21 2.78
CA TRP A 175 18.19 4.01 1.94
C TRP A 175 17.13 3.03 2.43
N PHE A 176 16.95 2.92 3.73
CA PHE A 176 15.86 2.11 4.31
C PHE A 176 14.49 2.75 4.11
N ALA A 177 14.40 4.08 4.12
CA ALA A 177 13.19 4.79 3.73
C ALA A 177 12.83 4.52 2.26
N PHE A 178 13.81 4.55 1.36
CA PHE A 178 13.61 4.21 -0.04
C PHE A 178 13.14 2.75 -0.24
N ALA A 179 13.52 1.83 0.64
CA ALA A 179 13.06 0.45 0.60
C ALA A 179 11.53 0.33 0.66
N THR A 180 10.83 1.26 1.31
CA THR A 180 9.36 1.28 1.33
C THR A 180 8.78 1.56 -0.06
N SER A 181 9.41 2.45 -0.82
CA SER A 181 9.03 2.75 -2.20
C SER A 181 9.41 1.63 -3.17
N VAL A 182 10.52 0.91 -2.92
CA VAL A 182 10.91 -0.26 -3.72
C VAL A 182 9.83 -1.34 -3.71
N ASP A 183 9.16 -1.56 -2.58
CA ASP A 183 8.05 -2.51 -2.49
C ASP A 183 6.93 -2.17 -3.51
N TYR A 184 6.48 -0.91 -3.54
CA TYR A 184 5.48 -0.44 -4.50
C TYR A 184 5.96 -0.52 -5.94
N ILE A 185 7.23 -0.21 -6.21
CA ILE A 185 7.83 -0.28 -7.55
C ILE A 185 7.83 -1.72 -8.05
N VAL A 186 8.33 -2.67 -7.25
CA VAL A 186 8.39 -4.07 -7.65
C VAL A 186 6.99 -4.65 -7.85
N LEU A 187 6.07 -4.35 -6.92
CA LEU A 187 4.67 -4.76 -7.05
C LEU A 187 4.03 -4.21 -8.33
N ALA A 188 4.24 -2.92 -8.64
CA ALA A 188 3.74 -2.28 -9.86
C ALA A 188 4.25 -2.97 -11.13
N VAL A 189 5.55 -3.26 -11.18
CA VAL A 189 6.16 -3.96 -12.32
C VAL A 189 5.60 -5.37 -12.48
N LEU A 190 5.47 -6.12 -11.39
CA LEU A 190 4.93 -7.48 -11.41
C LEU A 190 3.45 -7.50 -11.83
N LEU A 191 2.63 -6.61 -11.28
CA LEU A 191 1.21 -6.53 -11.65
C LEU A 191 1.04 -6.15 -13.13
N LEU A 192 1.81 -5.18 -13.62
CA LEU A 192 1.79 -4.78 -15.03
C LEU A 192 2.25 -5.92 -15.94
N ALA A 193 3.31 -6.64 -15.58
CA ALA A 193 3.80 -7.78 -16.34
C ALA A 193 2.77 -8.91 -16.36
N CYS A 194 2.15 -9.23 -15.23
CA CYS A 194 1.08 -10.22 -15.16
C CYS A 194 -0.13 -9.80 -16.01
N TYR A 195 -0.55 -8.54 -15.94
CA TYR A 195 -1.65 -8.02 -16.75
C TYR A 195 -1.41 -8.19 -18.23
N ARG A 196 -0.20 -7.84 -18.73
CA ARG A 196 0.16 -8.00 -20.12
C ARG A 196 0.18 -9.48 -20.57
N ARG A 197 0.64 -10.40 -19.69
CA ARG A 197 0.68 -11.84 -19.99
C ARG A 197 -0.70 -12.49 -20.00
N HIS A 198 -1.66 -12.00 -19.23
CA HIS A 198 -3.03 -12.53 -19.15
C HIS A 198 -3.98 -11.91 -20.19
N GLY A 199 -3.45 -11.33 -21.27
CA GLY A 199 -4.26 -10.79 -22.36
C GLY A 199 -5.00 -9.50 -21.98
N GLY A 200 -4.31 -8.61 -21.27
CA GLY A 200 -4.85 -7.32 -20.86
C GLY A 200 -5.46 -6.52 -22.04
N THR A 201 -6.63 -5.95 -21.81
CA THR A 201 -7.33 -5.11 -22.80
C THR A 201 -6.57 -3.80 -23.05
N ARG A 202 -6.76 -3.17 -24.22
CA ARG A 202 -6.16 -1.88 -24.51
C ARG A 202 -6.71 -0.81 -23.58
N LEU A 203 -5.80 -0.12 -22.90
CA LEU A 203 -6.14 0.96 -21.98
C LEU A 203 -6.66 2.18 -22.78
N ARG A 204 -7.83 2.67 -22.41
CA ARG A 204 -8.46 3.88 -22.97
C ARG A 204 -8.88 4.80 -21.87
N PHE A 205 -8.78 6.10 -22.10
CA PHE A 205 -9.28 7.12 -21.18
C PHE A 205 -10.64 7.63 -21.65
N SER A 206 -11.59 7.78 -20.72
CA SER A 206 -12.89 8.41 -20.97
C SER A 206 -13.26 9.31 -19.81
N TRP A 207 -13.47 10.59 -20.10
CA TRP A 207 -13.89 11.56 -19.09
C TRP A 207 -15.28 11.24 -18.52
N ALA A 208 -16.20 10.73 -19.35
CA ALA A 208 -17.52 10.31 -18.92
C ALA A 208 -17.46 9.16 -17.90
N CYS A 209 -16.62 8.15 -18.16
CA CYS A 209 -16.34 7.07 -17.23
C CYS A 209 -15.70 7.61 -15.92
N GLY A 210 -14.73 8.53 -16.03
CA GLY A 210 -14.07 9.12 -14.88
C GLY A 210 -15.03 9.88 -13.96
N ARG A 211 -15.92 10.68 -14.53
CA ARG A 211 -16.95 11.40 -13.78
C ARG A 211 -17.92 10.44 -13.08
N ASP A 212 -18.33 9.36 -13.74
CA ASP A 212 -19.20 8.35 -13.16
C ASP A 212 -18.51 7.60 -12.00
N LEU A 213 -17.25 7.19 -12.19
CA LEU A 213 -16.44 6.57 -11.15
C LEU A 213 -16.28 7.48 -9.93
N LEU A 214 -15.88 8.72 -10.12
CA LEU A 214 -15.71 9.69 -9.02
C LEU A 214 -17.03 9.97 -8.30
N LYS A 215 -18.14 10.12 -9.03
CA LYS A 215 -19.47 10.34 -8.43
C LYS A 215 -19.92 9.21 -7.53
N ARG A 216 -19.43 7.99 -7.74
CA ARG A 216 -19.76 6.83 -6.90
C ARG A 216 -18.74 6.58 -5.81
N SER A 217 -17.48 6.96 -6.03
CA SER A 217 -16.40 6.67 -5.08
C SER A 217 -16.19 7.75 -4.02
N TYR A 218 -16.60 9.00 -4.24
CA TYR A 218 -16.28 10.11 -3.33
C TYR A 218 -16.77 9.87 -1.89
N HIS A 219 -17.88 9.16 -1.71
CA HIS A 219 -18.40 8.80 -0.38
C HIS A 219 -17.44 7.92 0.41
N PHE A 220 -16.53 7.20 -0.24
CA PHE A 220 -15.55 6.32 0.40
C PHE A 220 -14.24 7.05 0.76
N ILE A 221 -14.01 8.26 0.24
CA ILE A 221 -12.78 9.03 0.52
C ILE A 221 -12.76 9.43 2.00
N LEU A 222 -13.83 10.06 2.47
CA LEU A 222 -13.89 10.56 3.84
C LEU A 222 -13.78 9.46 4.89
N PRO A 223 -14.55 8.35 4.84
CA PRO A 223 -14.35 7.23 5.75
C PRO A 223 -12.93 6.66 5.71
N GLY A 224 -12.34 6.53 4.52
CA GLY A 224 -10.96 6.06 4.37
C GLY A 224 -9.95 7.00 5.05
N MET A 225 -10.12 8.31 4.92
CA MET A 225 -9.29 9.30 5.61
C MET A 225 -9.48 9.22 7.14
N MET A 226 -10.72 9.05 7.64
CA MET A 226 -10.98 8.91 9.07
C MET A 226 -10.29 7.68 9.67
N VAL A 227 -10.33 6.54 8.95
CA VAL A 227 -9.62 5.32 9.36
C VAL A 227 -8.10 5.56 9.36
N ALA A 228 -7.57 6.28 8.39
CA ALA A 228 -6.14 6.61 8.33
C ALA A 228 -5.74 7.57 9.48
N ILE A 229 -6.55 8.60 9.77
CA ILE A 229 -6.33 9.48 10.93
C ILE A 229 -6.27 8.64 12.21
N TYR A 230 -7.29 7.82 12.45
CA TYR A 230 -7.38 6.97 13.63
C TYR A 230 -6.17 6.03 13.78
N GLY A 231 -5.68 5.48 12.67
CA GLY A 231 -4.58 4.51 12.68
C GLY A 231 -3.17 5.10 12.77
N TYR A 232 -3.01 6.41 12.55
CA TYR A 232 -1.66 7.01 12.43
C TYR A 232 -1.47 8.34 13.15
N VAL A 233 -2.53 8.95 13.72
CA VAL A 233 -2.45 10.24 14.43
C VAL A 233 -1.50 10.19 15.63
N ASP A 234 -1.44 9.04 16.29
CA ASP A 234 -0.56 8.75 17.41
C ASP A 234 0.93 8.98 17.07
N LYS A 235 1.35 8.58 15.87
CA LYS A 235 2.74 8.78 15.42
C LYS A 235 3.09 10.24 15.18
N PHE A 236 2.13 11.03 14.69
CA PHE A 236 2.30 12.49 14.54
C PHE A 236 2.38 13.17 15.90
N MET A 237 1.52 12.76 16.85
CA MET A 237 1.55 13.30 18.21
C MET A 237 2.87 12.97 18.91
N LEU A 238 3.34 11.71 18.83
CA LEU A 238 4.60 11.30 19.44
C LEU A 238 5.80 12.09 18.90
N LYS A 239 5.87 12.33 17.57
CA LYS A 239 6.94 13.15 16.95
C LYS A 239 7.04 14.52 17.57
N HIS A 240 5.89 15.23 17.65
CA HIS A 240 5.88 16.64 18.04
C HIS A 240 5.77 16.88 19.54
N MET A 241 5.27 15.90 20.32
CA MET A 241 5.11 16.04 21.76
C MET A 241 6.26 15.44 22.55
N ILE A 242 6.99 14.46 22.00
CA ILE A 242 8.04 13.74 22.70
C ILE A 242 9.33 13.72 21.87
N ASN A 243 9.52 12.71 21.01
CA ASN A 243 10.69 12.58 20.12
C ASN A 243 10.54 11.38 19.15
N ASP A 244 11.51 11.26 18.21
CA ASP A 244 11.54 10.19 17.21
C ASP A 244 11.74 8.78 17.79
N ALA A 245 12.49 8.67 18.90
CA ALA A 245 12.76 7.38 19.52
C ALA A 245 11.48 6.73 20.07
N GLU A 246 10.59 7.54 20.65
CA GLU A 246 9.29 7.05 21.15
C GLU A 246 8.38 6.54 20.02
N ILE A 247 8.43 7.16 18.83
CA ILE A 247 7.74 6.60 17.65
C ILE A 247 8.30 5.22 17.31
N GLY A 248 9.62 5.04 17.39
CA GLY A 248 10.29 3.77 17.14
C GLY A 248 9.85 2.68 18.11
N TYR A 249 9.85 2.96 19.40
CA TYR A 249 9.38 2.03 20.43
C TYR A 249 7.90 1.71 20.28
N TYR A 250 7.07 2.73 20.13
CA TYR A 250 5.64 2.58 19.92
C TYR A 250 5.32 1.76 18.67
N SER A 251 5.93 2.09 17.53
CA SER A 251 5.68 1.38 16.28
C SER A 251 6.13 -0.08 16.33
N THR A 252 7.20 -0.39 17.07
CA THR A 252 7.64 -1.76 17.30
C THR A 252 6.59 -2.53 18.11
N ALA A 253 6.10 -1.95 19.20
CA ALA A 253 5.05 -2.54 20.03
C ALA A 253 3.75 -2.77 19.25
N VAL A 254 3.30 -1.75 18.49
CA VAL A 254 2.11 -1.86 17.63
C VAL A 254 2.29 -2.95 16.56
N SER A 255 3.48 -3.08 15.98
CA SER A 255 3.75 -4.14 14.99
C SER A 255 3.61 -5.54 15.57
N VAL A 256 4.04 -5.76 16.82
CA VAL A 256 3.84 -7.03 17.52
C VAL A 256 2.37 -7.26 17.86
N CYS A 257 1.68 -6.24 18.38
CA CYS A 257 0.25 -6.34 18.73
C CYS A 257 -0.62 -6.58 17.48
N SER A 258 -0.31 -5.95 16.34
CA SER A 258 -1.07 -6.13 15.10
C SER A 258 -1.03 -7.53 14.53
N MET A 259 -0.08 -8.37 14.95
CA MET A 259 -0.06 -9.79 14.57
C MET A 259 -1.27 -10.56 15.08
N TRP A 260 -1.78 -10.20 16.26
CA TRP A 260 -2.99 -10.84 16.79
C TRP A 260 -4.27 -10.42 16.08
N SER A 261 -4.30 -9.20 15.54
CA SER A 261 -5.46 -8.70 14.79
C SER A 261 -5.71 -9.48 13.50
N PHE A 262 -4.67 -10.10 12.92
CA PHE A 262 -4.80 -10.96 11.75
C PHE A 262 -5.68 -12.21 12.04
N VAL A 263 -5.55 -12.80 13.23
CA VAL A 263 -6.36 -13.98 13.62
C VAL A 263 -7.85 -13.58 13.67
N LEU A 264 -8.14 -12.40 14.22
CA LEU A 264 -9.50 -11.88 14.28
C LEU A 264 -10.05 -11.57 12.88
N SER A 265 -9.25 -10.92 12.02
CA SER A 265 -9.65 -10.62 10.64
C SER A 265 -9.91 -11.90 9.84
N ALA A 266 -9.07 -12.93 9.99
CA ALA A 266 -9.27 -14.21 9.31
C ALA A 266 -10.56 -14.93 9.74
N ILE A 267 -10.99 -14.75 11.00
CA ILE A 267 -12.25 -15.30 11.51
C ILE A 267 -13.46 -14.49 10.98
N ILE A 268 -13.34 -13.16 10.92
CA ILE A 268 -14.43 -12.28 10.47
C ILE A 268 -14.65 -12.41 8.95
N ASP A 269 -13.58 -12.59 8.18
CA ASP A 269 -13.62 -12.68 6.71
C ASP A 269 -14.00 -14.09 6.20
N SER A 270 -14.10 -15.10 7.09
CA SER A 270 -14.47 -16.48 6.74
C SER A 270 -15.98 -16.74 6.87
#